data_cae844dcd05ac319227ae370f7934c51
#
_entry.id   cae844dcd05ac319227ae370f7934c51
#
_cell.length_a   1.000
_cell.length_b   1.000
_cell.length_c   1.000
_cell.angle_alpha   90.00
_cell.angle_beta   90.00
_cell.angle_gamma   90.00
#
_symmetry.space_group_name_H-M   'P 1'
#
loop_
_entity.id
_entity.type
_entity.pdbx_description
1 polymer ?
#
loop_
_entity_poly.entity_id
_entity_poly.type
_entity_poly.pdbx_seq_one_letter_code
_entity_poly.pdbx_strand_id
1 'polypeptide(L)'
;MNDLQQLQTDWRAERRKGMGTIAGAMVVSVAIWLAIYAFAPPIVGMASALDRLLFALKCVALATLFCLVAGIEAVAHERLQSDAFDPLLNHETRRLRVNLRYLQNTLEQLVVFSVGLLTLAAYLKDGGEMRAVLATTIVWILARFAFWIGYHRSAALRGFGAPGMMVGMLMLLYDAWRIGLDLGGTAAALALIAAFLALEAMLFASTRSKSV
;
A
#
# COMPACT_ATOMS: atom_id res chain seq x y z
N MET A 1 29.13 26.20 11.30
CA MET A 1 28.47 26.38 9.99
C MET A 1 28.54 25.13 9.09
N ASN A 2 29.62 24.30 9.19
CA ASN A 2 29.76 23.10 8.34
C ASN A 2 28.79 21.95 8.63
N ASP A 3 28.43 21.69 9.89
CA ASP A 3 27.60 20.51 10.24
C ASP A 3 26.16 20.61 9.74
N LEU A 4 25.57 21.80 9.80
CA LEU A 4 24.20 22.01 9.29
C LEU A 4 24.12 21.92 7.77
N GLN A 5 25.17 22.34 7.06
CA GLN A 5 25.25 22.20 5.61
C GLN A 5 25.47 20.75 5.19
N GLN A 6 26.26 19.98 5.92
CA GLN A 6 26.41 18.54 5.68
C GLN A 6 25.10 17.79 5.93
N LEU A 7 24.42 18.04 7.03
CA LEU A 7 23.09 17.46 7.31
C LEU A 7 22.06 17.79 6.23
N GLN A 8 22.05 19.03 5.71
CA GLN A 8 21.16 19.43 4.61
C GLN A 8 21.51 18.78 3.28
N THR A 9 22.78 18.54 3.02
CA THR A 9 23.22 17.88 1.78
C THR A 9 22.87 16.40 1.83
N ASP A 10 23.03 15.75 2.97
CA ASP A 10 22.74 14.33 3.17
C ASP A 10 21.23 14.01 3.00
N TRP A 11 20.33 14.82 3.59
CA TRP A 11 18.90 14.53 3.44
C TRP A 11 18.38 14.75 2.00
N ARG A 12 18.97 15.71 1.25
CA ARG A 12 18.63 15.91 -0.17
C ARG A 12 19.09 14.76 -1.05
N ALA A 13 20.26 14.20 -0.78
CA ALA A 13 20.77 13.02 -1.47
C ALA A 13 19.91 11.79 -1.15
N GLU A 14 19.58 11.59 0.12
CA GLU A 14 18.70 10.51 0.58
C GLU A 14 17.29 10.61 -0.04
N ARG A 15 16.73 11.81 -0.11
CA ARG A 15 15.44 12.07 -0.78
C ARG A 15 15.50 11.73 -2.28
N ARG A 16 16.56 12.11 -2.99
CA ARG A 16 16.71 11.78 -4.42
C ARG A 16 16.79 10.26 -4.63
N LYS A 17 17.57 9.56 -3.82
CA LYS A 17 17.63 8.09 -3.83
C LYS A 17 16.25 7.48 -3.57
N GLY A 18 15.53 7.99 -2.56
CA GLY A 18 14.17 7.55 -2.26
C GLY A 18 13.20 7.75 -3.42
N MET A 19 13.26 8.89 -4.11
CA MET A 19 12.42 9.14 -5.29
C MET A 19 12.74 8.18 -6.45
N GLY A 20 14.03 7.91 -6.69
CA GLY A 20 14.45 6.91 -7.68
C GLY A 20 13.97 5.50 -7.34
N THR A 21 14.04 5.12 -6.05
CA THR A 21 13.53 3.85 -5.54
C THR A 21 12.01 3.74 -5.76
N ILE A 22 11.25 4.79 -5.46
CA ILE A 22 9.81 4.84 -5.69
C ILE A 22 9.51 4.65 -7.18
N ALA A 23 10.13 5.44 -8.06
CA ALA A 23 9.89 5.37 -9.49
C ALA A 23 10.20 3.97 -10.07
N GLY A 24 11.34 3.40 -9.73
CA GLY A 24 11.69 2.04 -10.15
C GLY A 24 10.71 0.98 -9.65
N ALA A 25 10.31 1.06 -8.37
CA ALA A 25 9.34 0.13 -7.79
C ALA A 25 7.96 0.25 -8.46
N MET A 26 7.53 1.46 -8.81
CA MET A 26 6.28 1.70 -9.55
C MET A 26 6.29 1.00 -10.91
N VAL A 27 7.34 1.19 -11.70
CA VAL A 27 7.47 0.56 -13.02
C VAL A 27 7.42 -0.96 -12.91
N VAL A 28 8.19 -1.55 -12.00
CA VAL A 28 8.23 -3.00 -11.79
C VAL A 28 6.85 -3.51 -11.35
N SER A 29 6.18 -2.82 -10.44
CA SER A 29 4.87 -3.23 -9.93
C SER A 29 3.77 -3.15 -11.00
N VAL A 30 3.78 -2.13 -11.85
CA VAL A 30 2.88 -2.03 -13.00
C VAL A 30 3.15 -3.18 -13.98
N ALA A 31 4.40 -3.49 -14.27
CA ALA A 31 4.76 -4.60 -15.15
C ALA A 31 4.28 -5.95 -14.59
N ILE A 32 4.46 -6.20 -13.29
CA ILE A 32 3.97 -7.42 -12.61
C ILE A 32 2.44 -7.47 -12.67
N TRP A 33 1.77 -6.36 -12.35
CA TRP A 33 0.30 -6.29 -12.38
C TRP A 33 -0.24 -6.61 -13.78
N LEU A 34 0.32 -5.96 -14.82
CA LEU A 34 -0.08 -6.20 -16.22
C LEU A 34 0.22 -7.62 -16.67
N ALA A 35 1.36 -8.19 -16.28
CA ALA A 35 1.70 -9.56 -16.61
C ALA A 35 0.70 -10.56 -16.00
N ILE A 36 0.35 -10.40 -14.72
CA ILE A 36 -0.65 -11.28 -14.08
C ILE A 36 -2.01 -11.09 -14.76
N TYR A 37 -2.43 -9.85 -15.00
CA TYR A 37 -3.71 -9.56 -15.62
C TYR A 37 -3.81 -10.14 -17.06
N ALA A 38 -2.74 -10.06 -17.82
CA ALA A 38 -2.71 -10.54 -19.22
C ALA A 38 -2.56 -12.06 -19.33
N PHE A 39 -1.70 -12.68 -18.53
CA PHE A 39 -1.25 -14.05 -18.74
C PHE A 39 -1.79 -15.07 -17.73
N ALA A 40 -2.31 -14.65 -16.56
CA ALA A 40 -2.91 -15.59 -15.64
C ALA A 40 -4.21 -16.18 -16.25
N PRO A 41 -4.51 -17.45 -15.99
CA PRO A 41 -5.78 -18.03 -16.41
C PRO A 41 -6.96 -17.33 -15.73
N PRO A 42 -8.15 -17.26 -16.34
CA PRO A 42 -9.36 -16.79 -15.68
C PRO A 42 -9.62 -17.55 -14.38
N ILE A 43 -10.06 -16.83 -13.35
CA ILE A 43 -10.38 -17.44 -12.06
C ILE A 43 -11.68 -18.26 -12.21
N VAL A 44 -11.60 -19.55 -11.91
CA VAL A 44 -12.74 -20.46 -12.04
C VAL A 44 -13.78 -20.20 -10.95
N GLY A 45 -15.07 -20.38 -11.28
CA GLY A 45 -16.16 -20.33 -10.30
C GLY A 45 -16.60 -18.92 -9.92
N MET A 46 -16.39 -17.89 -10.79
CA MET A 46 -16.68 -16.47 -10.50
C MET A 46 -18.03 -16.00 -11.09
N ALA A 47 -19.00 -16.90 -11.25
CA ALA A 47 -20.27 -16.58 -11.89
C ALA A 47 -21.15 -15.64 -11.04
N SER A 48 -21.24 -15.87 -9.73
CA SER A 48 -22.05 -15.05 -8.84
C SER A 48 -21.22 -13.93 -8.18
N ALA A 49 -21.92 -12.85 -7.77
CA ALA A 49 -21.29 -11.78 -6.98
C ALA A 49 -20.74 -12.31 -5.65
N LEU A 50 -21.41 -13.28 -5.04
CA LEU A 50 -20.94 -13.90 -3.79
C LEU A 50 -19.62 -14.63 -3.98
N ASP A 51 -19.46 -15.39 -5.08
CA ASP A 51 -18.21 -16.11 -5.35
C ASP A 51 -17.05 -15.15 -5.53
N ARG A 52 -17.28 -14.04 -6.22
CA ARG A 52 -16.26 -12.98 -6.42
C ARG A 52 -15.88 -12.30 -5.10
N LEU A 53 -16.85 -11.99 -4.25
CA LEU A 53 -16.60 -11.43 -2.92
C LEU A 53 -15.86 -12.42 -2.02
N LEU A 54 -16.23 -13.71 -2.03
CA LEU A 54 -15.52 -14.74 -1.28
C LEU A 54 -14.08 -14.93 -1.77
N PHE A 55 -13.84 -14.83 -3.07
CA PHE A 55 -12.47 -14.86 -3.61
C PHE A 55 -11.65 -13.65 -3.13
N ALA A 56 -12.21 -12.44 -3.20
CA ALA A 56 -11.55 -11.24 -2.69
C ALA A 56 -11.28 -11.33 -1.18
N LEU A 57 -12.22 -11.87 -0.40
CA LEU A 57 -12.02 -12.11 1.03
C LEU A 57 -10.86 -13.11 1.30
N LYS A 58 -10.72 -14.16 0.50
CA LYS A 58 -9.56 -15.07 0.58
C LYS A 58 -8.25 -14.33 0.28
N CYS A 59 -8.24 -13.43 -0.70
CA CYS A 59 -7.10 -12.57 -1.01
C CYS A 59 -6.74 -11.64 0.16
N VAL A 60 -7.74 -11.02 0.79
CA VAL A 60 -7.56 -10.20 2.02
C VAL A 60 -6.99 -11.06 3.15
N ALA A 61 -7.49 -12.27 3.35
CA ALA A 61 -6.98 -13.17 4.38
C ALA A 61 -5.50 -13.53 4.16
N LEU A 62 -5.09 -13.81 2.93
CA LEU A 62 -3.69 -14.03 2.58
C LEU A 62 -2.83 -12.77 2.83
N ALA A 63 -3.30 -11.60 2.41
CA ALA A 63 -2.61 -10.34 2.67
C ALA A 63 -2.45 -10.07 4.18
N THR A 64 -3.49 -10.36 4.97
CA THR A 64 -3.47 -10.26 6.43
C THR A 64 -2.44 -11.21 7.03
N LEU A 65 -2.47 -12.47 6.63
CA LEU A 65 -1.55 -13.50 7.15
C LEU A 65 -0.08 -13.13 6.84
N PHE A 66 0.22 -12.88 5.58
CA PHE A 66 1.61 -12.68 5.16
C PHE A 66 2.19 -11.32 5.54
N CYS A 67 1.37 -10.28 5.67
CA CYS A 67 1.87 -8.95 5.95
C CYS A 67 1.60 -8.48 7.39
N LEU A 68 0.36 -8.58 7.87
CA LEU A 68 0.02 -8.07 9.20
C LEU A 68 0.47 -9.04 10.29
N VAL A 69 0.07 -10.32 10.19
CA VAL A 69 0.43 -11.34 11.20
C VAL A 69 1.94 -11.51 11.25
N ALA A 70 2.62 -11.61 10.10
CA ALA A 70 4.09 -11.65 10.07
C ALA A 70 4.75 -10.44 10.75
N GLY A 71 4.15 -9.24 10.61
CA GLY A 71 4.60 -8.04 11.31
C GLY A 71 4.39 -8.11 12.83
N ILE A 72 3.26 -8.66 13.28
CA ILE A 72 2.97 -8.91 14.70
C ILE A 72 4.00 -9.88 15.30
N GLU A 73 4.24 -11.00 14.61
CA GLU A 73 5.22 -12.00 15.02
C GLU A 73 6.64 -11.43 15.10
N ALA A 74 7.03 -10.60 14.12
CA ALA A 74 8.34 -9.96 14.13
C ALA A 74 8.52 -9.03 15.34
N VAL A 75 7.49 -8.30 15.75
CA VAL A 75 7.51 -7.47 16.97
C VAL A 75 7.58 -8.35 18.21
N ALA A 76 6.77 -9.41 18.27
CA ALA A 76 6.73 -10.33 19.42
C ALA A 76 8.08 -11.04 19.63
N HIS A 77 8.67 -11.59 18.56
CA HIS A 77 9.96 -12.26 18.62
C HIS A 77 11.10 -11.31 19.02
N GLU A 78 11.10 -10.07 18.51
CA GLU A 78 12.13 -9.09 18.90
C GLU A 78 12.03 -8.75 20.39
N ARG A 79 10.82 -8.57 20.92
CA ARG A 79 10.63 -8.28 22.35
C ARG A 79 11.05 -9.46 23.24
N LEU A 80 10.73 -10.67 22.85
CA LEU A 80 11.10 -11.88 23.62
C LEU A 80 12.63 -12.13 23.65
N GLN A 81 13.37 -11.60 22.67
CA GLN A 81 14.79 -11.85 22.53
C GLN A 81 15.68 -10.64 22.85
N SER A 82 15.12 -9.55 23.40
CA SER A 82 15.85 -8.31 23.69
C SER A 82 15.45 -7.70 25.04
N ASP A 83 16.19 -6.71 25.48
CA ASP A 83 15.88 -5.91 26.69
C ASP A 83 14.60 -5.07 26.53
N ALA A 84 13.98 -5.10 25.36
CA ALA A 84 12.70 -4.46 25.08
C ALA A 84 11.48 -5.35 25.43
N PHE A 85 11.68 -6.37 26.27
CA PHE A 85 10.61 -7.26 26.76
C PHE A 85 9.49 -6.47 27.45
N ASP A 86 9.85 -5.53 28.32
CA ASP A 86 8.89 -4.59 28.91
C ASP A 86 8.77 -3.32 28.04
N PRO A 87 7.62 -3.10 27.38
CA PRO A 87 7.43 -1.93 26.52
C PRO A 87 7.45 -0.59 27.26
N LEU A 88 7.28 -0.59 28.59
CA LEU A 88 7.28 0.65 29.40
C LEU A 88 8.67 1.15 29.72
N LEU A 89 9.72 0.32 29.58
CA LEU A 89 11.10 0.71 29.87
C LEU A 89 11.79 1.47 28.71
N ASN A 90 11.14 1.67 27.58
CA ASN A 90 11.67 2.40 26.40
C ASN A 90 13.02 1.88 25.85
N HIS A 91 13.34 0.60 26.06
CA HIS A 91 14.57 -0.04 25.57
C HIS A 91 14.43 -0.54 24.11
N GLU A 92 13.71 0.21 23.26
CA GLU A 92 13.45 -0.19 21.88
C GLU A 92 14.71 -0.19 21.03
N THR A 93 15.07 -1.37 20.49
CA THR A 93 16.11 -1.50 19.48
C THR A 93 15.70 -0.78 18.18
N ARG A 94 16.68 -0.42 17.32
CA ARG A 94 16.36 0.10 15.98
C ARG A 94 15.50 -0.88 15.19
N ARG A 95 15.75 -2.19 15.33
CA ARG A 95 15.01 -3.25 14.65
C ARG A 95 13.56 -3.31 15.11
N LEU A 96 13.32 -3.26 16.41
CA LEU A 96 11.96 -3.20 16.97
C LEU A 96 11.20 -1.97 16.48
N ARG A 97 11.81 -0.79 16.47
CA ARG A 97 11.18 0.44 15.95
C ARG A 97 10.80 0.34 14.49
N VAL A 98 11.64 -0.28 13.65
CA VAL A 98 11.31 -0.53 12.24
C VAL A 98 10.12 -1.47 12.12
N ASN A 99 10.09 -2.58 12.91
CA ASN A 99 8.99 -3.53 12.91
C ASN A 99 7.67 -2.89 13.38
N LEU A 100 7.70 -2.07 14.43
CA LEU A 100 6.52 -1.32 14.90
C LEU A 100 5.98 -0.36 13.83
N ARG A 101 6.86 0.39 13.15
CA ARG A 101 6.46 1.29 12.05
C ARG A 101 5.94 0.53 10.84
N TYR A 102 6.53 -0.63 10.52
CA TYR A 102 6.01 -1.52 9.49
C TYR A 102 4.60 -2.00 9.84
N LEU A 103 4.41 -2.50 11.07
CA LEU A 103 3.13 -3.02 11.55
C LEU A 103 2.02 -1.96 11.48
N GLN A 104 2.28 -0.76 12.05
CA GLN A 104 1.34 0.35 12.02
C GLN A 104 0.95 0.72 10.57
N ASN A 105 1.93 0.97 9.71
CA ASN A 105 1.68 1.35 8.32
C ASN A 105 1.00 0.22 7.52
N THR A 106 1.30 -1.05 7.84
CA THR A 106 0.65 -2.19 7.20
C THR A 106 -0.81 -2.30 7.61
N LEU A 107 -1.13 -2.08 8.89
CA LEU A 107 -2.52 -2.08 9.37
C LEU A 107 -3.36 -0.98 8.67
N GLU A 108 -2.84 0.26 8.62
CA GLU A 108 -3.50 1.38 7.94
C GLU A 108 -3.77 1.07 6.46
N GLN A 109 -2.77 0.55 5.75
CA GLN A 109 -2.93 0.19 4.35
C GLN A 109 -3.79 -1.06 4.13
N LEU A 110 -3.81 -2.01 5.06
CA LEU A 110 -4.64 -3.20 4.94
C LEU A 110 -6.14 -2.86 5.01
N VAL A 111 -6.53 -1.89 5.84
CA VAL A 111 -7.93 -1.41 5.88
C VAL A 111 -8.33 -0.82 4.52
N VAL A 112 -7.51 0.08 3.96
CA VAL A 112 -7.73 0.69 2.63
C VAL A 112 -7.80 -0.39 1.55
N PHE A 113 -6.84 -1.32 1.56
CA PHE A 113 -6.75 -2.43 0.61
C PHE A 113 -7.97 -3.35 0.70
N SER A 114 -8.40 -3.72 1.91
CA SER A 114 -9.51 -4.65 2.10
C SER A 114 -10.84 -4.08 1.61
N VAL A 115 -11.14 -2.83 1.97
CA VAL A 115 -12.35 -2.14 1.52
C VAL A 115 -12.36 -2.02 0.00
N GLY A 116 -11.27 -1.52 -0.60
CA GLY A 116 -11.18 -1.37 -2.05
C GLY A 116 -11.26 -2.71 -2.77
N LEU A 117 -10.55 -3.75 -2.30
CA LEU A 117 -10.54 -5.05 -2.98
C LEU A 117 -11.93 -5.72 -3.00
N LEU A 118 -12.68 -5.61 -1.90
CA LEU A 118 -14.05 -6.13 -1.81
C LEU A 118 -14.99 -5.32 -2.71
N THR A 119 -14.87 -4.00 -2.71
CA THR A 119 -15.66 -3.13 -3.59
C THR A 119 -15.34 -3.38 -5.07
N LEU A 120 -14.06 -3.47 -5.42
CA LEU A 120 -13.63 -3.85 -6.78
C LEU A 120 -14.28 -5.16 -7.22
N ALA A 121 -14.19 -6.21 -6.39
CA ALA A 121 -14.74 -7.53 -6.71
C ALA A 121 -16.27 -7.51 -6.92
N ALA A 122 -16.99 -6.61 -6.24
CA ALA A 122 -18.43 -6.44 -6.42
C ALA A 122 -18.78 -5.89 -7.81
N TYR A 123 -17.89 -5.06 -8.38
CA TYR A 123 -18.10 -4.43 -9.69
C TYR A 123 -17.60 -5.26 -10.88
N LEU A 124 -16.72 -6.22 -10.66
CA LEU A 124 -16.22 -7.10 -11.72
C LEU A 124 -17.27 -8.14 -12.10
N LYS A 125 -17.21 -8.65 -13.35
CA LYS A 125 -18.29 -9.45 -13.94
C LYS A 125 -18.01 -10.95 -13.95
N ASP A 126 -16.77 -11.33 -14.19
CA ASP A 126 -16.38 -12.72 -14.44
C ASP A 126 -14.95 -13.05 -13.97
N GLY A 127 -14.55 -14.29 -14.15
CA GLY A 127 -13.23 -14.76 -13.76
C GLY A 127 -12.07 -14.15 -14.55
N GLY A 128 -12.33 -13.63 -15.75
CA GLY A 128 -11.33 -12.91 -16.54
C GLY A 128 -11.00 -11.56 -15.91
N GLU A 129 -12.03 -10.81 -15.54
CA GLU A 129 -11.87 -9.54 -14.82
C GLU A 129 -11.31 -9.74 -13.40
N MET A 130 -11.67 -10.82 -12.71
CA MET A 130 -11.18 -11.17 -11.37
C MET A 130 -9.66 -11.38 -11.28
N ARG A 131 -8.97 -11.51 -12.43
CA ARG A 131 -7.49 -11.43 -12.47
C ARG A 131 -6.96 -10.09 -11.93
N ALA A 132 -7.74 -9.01 -12.02
CA ALA A 132 -7.38 -7.72 -11.42
C ALA A 132 -7.28 -7.82 -9.89
N VAL A 133 -8.21 -8.53 -9.23
CA VAL A 133 -8.17 -8.78 -7.78
C VAL A 133 -6.91 -9.56 -7.40
N LEU A 134 -6.60 -10.62 -8.16
CA LEU A 134 -5.39 -11.41 -7.93
C LEU A 134 -4.10 -10.58 -8.12
N ALA A 135 -4.00 -9.85 -9.25
CA ALA A 135 -2.85 -9.02 -9.57
C ALA A 135 -2.61 -7.93 -8.51
N THR A 136 -3.69 -7.25 -8.09
CA THR A 136 -3.67 -6.24 -7.04
C THR A 136 -3.18 -6.82 -5.71
N THR A 137 -3.67 -8.00 -5.34
CA THR A 137 -3.26 -8.69 -4.11
C THR A 137 -1.78 -9.05 -4.11
N ILE A 138 -1.30 -9.65 -5.20
CA ILE A 138 0.12 -10.05 -5.32
C ILE A 138 1.03 -8.82 -5.27
N VAL A 139 0.72 -7.79 -6.04
CA VAL A 139 1.52 -6.54 -6.04
C VAL A 139 1.52 -5.89 -4.67
N TRP A 140 0.36 -5.84 -4.00
CA TRP A 140 0.28 -5.27 -2.65
C TRP A 140 1.15 -6.04 -1.65
N ILE A 141 1.06 -7.37 -1.60
CA ILE A 141 1.87 -8.21 -0.70
C ILE A 141 3.36 -8.01 -0.99
N LEU A 142 3.78 -8.06 -2.25
CA LEU A 142 5.18 -7.86 -2.64
C LEU A 142 5.69 -6.47 -2.23
N ALA A 143 4.87 -5.42 -2.44
CA ALA A 143 5.20 -4.07 -2.01
C ALA A 143 5.35 -3.95 -0.48
N ARG A 144 4.54 -4.66 0.30
CA ARG A 144 4.67 -4.69 1.77
C ARG A 144 5.98 -5.33 2.22
N PHE A 145 6.36 -6.47 1.64
CA PHE A 145 7.66 -7.09 1.91
C PHE A 145 8.83 -6.20 1.48
N ALA A 146 8.75 -5.61 0.29
CA ALA A 146 9.78 -4.71 -0.21
C ALA A 146 9.95 -3.47 0.68
N PHE A 147 8.85 -2.89 1.19
CA PHE A 147 8.88 -1.83 2.20
C PHE A 147 9.60 -2.29 3.47
N TRP A 148 9.22 -3.44 4.02
CA TRP A 148 9.78 -3.95 5.27
C TRP A 148 11.28 -4.20 5.18
N ILE A 149 11.70 -4.96 4.17
CA ILE A 149 13.11 -5.27 3.91
C ILE A 149 13.91 -3.99 3.63
N GLY A 150 13.37 -3.11 2.80
CA GLY A 150 14.00 -1.84 2.46
C GLY A 150 14.18 -0.94 3.67
N TYR A 151 13.18 -0.86 4.54
CA TYR A 151 13.22 -0.01 5.72
C TYR A 151 14.23 -0.49 6.76
N HIS A 152 14.47 -1.79 6.87
CA HIS A 152 15.55 -2.32 7.70
C HIS A 152 16.95 -1.88 7.20
N ARG A 153 17.11 -1.66 5.90
CA ARG A 153 18.39 -1.26 5.28
C ARG A 153 18.62 0.25 5.31
N SER A 154 17.69 1.04 4.82
CA SER A 154 17.78 2.51 4.85
C SER A 154 16.42 3.19 4.70
N ALA A 155 16.37 4.50 5.08
CA ALA A 155 15.17 5.31 4.90
C ALA A 155 14.77 5.48 3.42
N ALA A 156 15.74 5.58 2.50
CA ALA A 156 15.47 5.69 1.07
C ALA A 156 14.83 4.42 0.49
N LEU A 157 15.30 3.23 0.92
CA LEU A 157 14.82 1.96 0.38
C LEU A 157 13.41 1.59 0.85
N ARG A 158 12.87 2.24 1.89
CA ARG A 158 11.44 2.10 2.23
C ARG A 158 10.52 2.49 1.07
N GLY A 159 11.02 3.31 0.13
CA GLY A 159 10.30 3.72 -1.08
C GLY A 159 9.85 2.54 -1.97
N PHE A 160 10.46 1.35 -1.84
CA PHE A 160 9.98 0.13 -2.49
C PHE A 160 8.55 -0.26 -2.10
N GLY A 161 8.03 0.24 -0.98
CA GLY A 161 6.65 0.01 -0.55
C GLY A 161 5.60 0.94 -1.18
N ALA A 162 6.02 1.99 -1.88
CA ALA A 162 5.11 2.96 -2.48
C ALA A 162 4.06 2.35 -3.44
N PRO A 163 4.37 1.30 -4.22
CA PRO A 163 3.38 0.62 -5.05
C PRO A 163 2.16 0.09 -4.28
N GLY A 164 2.33 -0.34 -3.03
CA GLY A 164 1.20 -0.81 -2.22
C GLY A 164 0.15 0.27 -1.98
N MET A 165 0.59 1.50 -1.66
CA MET A 165 -0.31 2.65 -1.51
C MET A 165 -0.90 3.07 -2.86
N MET A 166 -0.09 3.10 -3.92
CA MET A 166 -0.56 3.47 -5.27
C MET A 166 -1.67 2.54 -5.74
N VAL A 167 -1.48 1.22 -5.62
CA VAL A 167 -2.47 0.23 -6.03
C VAL A 167 -3.77 0.39 -5.23
N GLY A 168 -3.67 0.60 -3.91
CA GLY A 168 -4.84 0.87 -3.07
C GLY A 168 -5.58 2.15 -3.49
N MET A 169 -4.85 3.22 -3.76
CA MET A 169 -5.43 4.50 -4.21
C MET A 169 -6.10 4.37 -5.58
N LEU A 170 -5.43 3.77 -6.56
CA LEU A 170 -5.98 3.59 -7.91
C LEU A 170 -7.24 2.72 -7.90
N MET A 171 -7.23 1.67 -7.09
CA MET A 171 -8.38 0.80 -6.87
C MET A 171 -9.56 1.59 -6.30
N LEU A 172 -9.36 2.36 -5.22
CA LEU A 172 -10.42 3.17 -4.62
C LEU A 172 -10.91 4.30 -5.54
N LEU A 173 -10.05 4.87 -6.39
CA LEU A 173 -10.48 5.83 -7.41
C LEU A 173 -11.37 5.17 -8.47
N TYR A 174 -11.03 3.94 -8.89
CA TYR A 174 -11.91 3.16 -9.76
C TYR A 174 -13.25 2.85 -9.09
N ASP A 175 -13.22 2.44 -7.82
CA ASP A 175 -14.42 2.15 -7.04
C ASP A 175 -15.30 3.41 -6.89
N ALA A 176 -14.70 4.55 -6.57
CA ALA A 176 -15.39 5.83 -6.48
C ALA A 176 -16.04 6.24 -7.83
N TRP A 177 -15.34 5.99 -8.93
CA TRP A 177 -15.89 6.17 -10.27
C TRP A 177 -17.15 5.29 -10.48
N ARG A 178 -17.06 4.00 -10.13
CA ARG A 178 -18.18 3.06 -10.28
C ARG A 178 -19.36 3.42 -9.40
N ILE A 179 -19.11 3.75 -8.14
CA ILE A 179 -20.14 4.23 -7.19
C ILE A 179 -20.79 5.51 -7.71
N GLY A 180 -20.03 6.44 -8.23
CA GLY A 180 -20.55 7.68 -8.81
C GLY A 180 -21.47 7.43 -10.00
N LEU A 181 -21.12 6.47 -10.86
CA LEU A 181 -21.99 6.04 -11.97
C LEU A 181 -23.33 5.51 -11.48
N ASP A 182 -23.35 4.71 -10.41
CA ASP A 182 -24.55 4.14 -9.82
C ASP A 182 -25.44 5.20 -9.13
N LEU A 183 -24.82 6.24 -8.52
CA LEU A 183 -25.53 7.29 -7.77
C LEU A 183 -26.13 8.37 -8.65
N GLY A 184 -25.45 8.77 -9.73
CA GLY A 184 -25.88 9.93 -10.54
C GLY A 184 -25.19 10.02 -11.90
N GLY A 185 -24.72 8.87 -12.41
CA GLY A 185 -24.11 8.77 -13.73
C GLY A 185 -22.74 9.47 -13.80
N THR A 186 -22.32 9.79 -15.02
CA THR A 186 -20.97 10.33 -15.29
C THR A 186 -20.68 11.63 -14.53
N ALA A 187 -21.69 12.49 -14.32
CA ALA A 187 -21.51 13.74 -13.60
C ALA A 187 -21.15 13.51 -12.13
N ALA A 188 -21.83 12.59 -11.45
CA ALA A 188 -21.52 12.23 -10.07
C ALA A 188 -20.16 11.53 -9.96
N ALA A 189 -19.82 10.64 -10.90
CA ALA A 189 -18.52 9.99 -10.95
C ALA A 189 -17.38 11.00 -11.07
N LEU A 190 -17.49 11.95 -11.99
CA LEU A 190 -16.51 13.04 -12.16
C LEU A 190 -16.41 13.92 -10.91
N ALA A 191 -17.55 14.24 -10.30
CA ALA A 191 -17.59 15.07 -9.08
C ALA A 191 -16.85 14.39 -7.91
N LEU A 192 -17.02 13.09 -7.69
CA LEU A 192 -16.32 12.35 -6.64
C LEU A 192 -14.81 12.34 -6.86
N ILE A 193 -14.36 12.05 -8.08
CA ILE A 193 -12.93 12.06 -8.42
C ILE A 193 -12.35 13.48 -8.28
N ALA A 194 -13.04 14.51 -8.80
CA ALA A 194 -12.60 15.90 -8.71
C ALA A 194 -12.51 16.38 -7.24
N ALA A 195 -13.48 16.01 -6.40
CA ALA A 195 -13.46 16.35 -4.99
C ALA A 195 -12.26 15.74 -4.27
N PHE A 196 -11.94 14.46 -4.53
CA PHE A 196 -10.75 13.83 -3.97
C PHE A 196 -9.45 14.50 -4.44
N LEU A 197 -9.31 14.76 -5.74
CA LEU A 197 -8.12 15.41 -6.30
C LEU A 197 -7.96 16.84 -5.78
N ALA A 198 -9.05 17.57 -5.59
CA ALA A 198 -9.03 18.91 -4.98
C ALA A 198 -8.56 18.85 -3.51
N LEU A 199 -9.02 17.86 -2.74
CA LEU A 199 -8.54 17.61 -1.37
C LEU A 199 -7.03 17.33 -1.35
N GLU A 200 -6.55 16.45 -2.22
CA GLU A 200 -5.11 16.14 -2.35
C GLU A 200 -4.28 17.39 -2.71
N ALA A 201 -4.76 18.18 -3.66
CA ALA A 201 -4.09 19.43 -4.05
C ALA A 201 -4.03 20.43 -2.90
N MET A 202 -5.11 20.56 -2.11
CA MET A 202 -5.18 21.42 -0.93
C MET A 202 -4.20 20.95 0.16
N LEU A 203 -4.15 19.65 0.47
CA LEU A 203 -3.20 19.07 1.41
C LEU A 203 -1.76 19.29 0.98
N PHE A 204 -1.45 19.09 -0.30
CA PHE A 204 -0.12 19.33 -0.85
C PHE A 204 0.28 20.80 -0.76
N ALA A 205 -0.63 21.74 -1.08
CA ALA A 205 -0.38 23.17 -0.98
C ALA A 205 -0.13 23.60 0.46
N SER A 206 -0.89 23.09 1.43
CA SER A 206 -0.76 23.41 2.85
C SER A 206 0.58 22.97 3.45
N THR A 207 1.19 21.91 2.92
CA THR A 207 2.51 21.44 3.37
C THR A 207 3.66 22.25 2.81
N ARG A 208 3.49 22.89 1.63
CA ARG A 208 4.50 23.77 1.03
C ARG A 208 4.66 25.12 1.75
N SER A 209 3.58 25.68 2.29
CA SER A 209 3.60 26.98 2.94
C SER A 209 4.32 27.02 4.29
N LYS A 210 4.63 25.85 4.88
CA LYS A 210 5.32 25.72 6.18
C LYS A 210 6.83 25.52 6.08
N SER A 211 7.40 25.52 4.88
CA SER A 211 8.83 25.25 4.63
C SER A 211 9.64 26.53 4.29
N VAL A 212 9.15 27.70 4.74
CA VAL A 212 9.86 29.00 4.66
C VAL A 212 10.41 29.41 6.03
#